data_680f3ecadda891dca0fe8d1acc29c1d0
#
_entry.id   680f3ecadda891dca0fe8d1acc29c1d0
#
_cell.length_a   1.000
_cell.length_b   1.000
_cell.length_c   1.000
_cell.angle_alpha   90.00
_cell.angle_beta   90.00
_cell.angle_gamma   90.00
#
_symmetry.space_group_name_H-M   'P 1'
#
loop_
_entity.id
_entity.type
_entity.pdbx_description
1 polymer ?
#
loop_
_entity_poly.entity_id
_entity_poly.type
_entity_poly.pdbx_seq_one_letter_code
_entity_poly.pdbx_strand_id
1 'polypeptide(L)'
;MSLDEEWNNFLDNKEEDEKEDLEDANRNIERVDISKIPKCGEIYISTKTKIVYLNVEFDIYDIFWKVPITDYDKQSEGIIKKQVKISSLDREQVKLIDERLEKETYNTCKIINHIDNPNGRIKYKHIRKISIGICKKDLMFSRTKQKSAFYNCFVLTFRILYNNNFKEIHVKVFNTGKLEIPGLQNDDMLKIVLEKFAKNNLPEVSN
;
A
#
# COMPACT_ATOMS: atom_id res chain seq x y z
N MET A 1 -22.52 -29.06 1.10
CA MET A 1 -21.23 -29.18 0.37
C MET A 1 -20.13 -29.05 1.41
N SER A 2 -19.25 -30.03 1.54
CA SER A 2 -18.14 -29.97 2.48
C SER A 2 -17.03 -29.06 1.92
N LEU A 3 -16.15 -28.55 2.79
CA LEU A 3 -15.02 -27.70 2.38
C LEU A 3 -14.08 -28.45 1.42
N ASP A 4 -13.99 -29.76 1.58
CA ASP A 4 -13.20 -30.65 0.71
C ASP A 4 -13.79 -30.78 -0.69
N GLU A 5 -15.14 -30.80 -0.81
CA GLU A 5 -15.84 -30.82 -2.11
C GLU A 5 -15.65 -29.49 -2.86
N GLU A 6 -15.71 -28.34 -2.16
CA GLU A 6 -15.43 -27.02 -2.76
C GLU A 6 -13.97 -26.89 -3.22
N TRP A 7 -13.05 -27.44 -2.44
CA TRP A 7 -11.62 -27.43 -2.79
C TRP A 7 -11.32 -28.31 -4.00
N ASN A 8 -11.89 -29.51 -4.07
CA ASN A 8 -11.72 -30.39 -5.21
C ASN A 8 -12.32 -29.78 -6.49
N ASN A 9 -13.52 -29.20 -6.43
CA ASN A 9 -14.11 -28.50 -7.58
C ASN A 9 -13.27 -27.31 -8.05
N PHE A 10 -12.59 -26.61 -7.15
CA PHE A 10 -11.67 -25.53 -7.51
C PHE A 10 -10.42 -26.06 -8.23
N LEU A 11 -9.89 -27.20 -7.80
CA LEU A 11 -8.72 -27.82 -8.44
C LEU A 11 -9.07 -28.37 -9.83
N ASP A 12 -10.23 -29.04 -9.96
CA ASP A 12 -10.69 -29.60 -11.23
C ASP A 12 -10.94 -28.51 -12.29
N ASN A 13 -11.57 -27.38 -11.91
CA ASN A 13 -11.76 -26.24 -12.80
C ASN A 13 -10.43 -25.62 -13.23
N LYS A 14 -9.44 -25.60 -12.35
CA LYS A 14 -8.12 -25.06 -12.68
C LYS A 14 -7.36 -25.91 -13.70
N GLU A 15 -7.51 -27.24 -13.61
CA GLU A 15 -6.90 -28.16 -14.58
C GLU A 15 -7.59 -28.10 -15.97
N GLU A 16 -8.89 -27.81 -16.02
CA GLU A 16 -9.61 -27.61 -17.28
C GLU A 16 -9.19 -26.30 -17.96
N ASP A 17 -9.09 -25.18 -17.22
CA ASP A 17 -8.61 -23.90 -17.72
C ASP A 17 -7.17 -23.99 -18.26
N GLU A 18 -6.26 -24.70 -17.54
CA GLU A 18 -4.88 -24.89 -18.00
C GLU A 18 -4.79 -25.78 -19.26
N LYS A 19 -5.72 -26.71 -19.46
CA LYS A 19 -5.78 -27.54 -20.67
C LYS A 19 -6.32 -26.78 -21.88
N GLU A 20 -7.35 -25.93 -21.70
CA GLU A 20 -7.87 -25.06 -22.76
C GLU A 20 -6.80 -24.06 -23.24
N ASP A 21 -6.08 -23.44 -22.30
CA ASP A 21 -4.97 -22.51 -22.61
C ASP A 21 -3.83 -23.21 -23.39
N LEU A 22 -3.53 -24.46 -23.08
CA LEU A 22 -2.53 -25.26 -23.80
C LEU A 22 -2.99 -25.71 -25.19
N GLU A 23 -4.27 -26.02 -25.36
CA GLU A 23 -4.84 -26.42 -26.65
C GLU A 23 -4.97 -25.22 -27.61
N ASP A 24 -5.33 -24.04 -27.13
CA ASP A 24 -5.36 -22.80 -27.93
C ASP A 24 -3.96 -22.30 -28.28
N ALA A 25 -2.97 -22.46 -27.41
CA ALA A 25 -1.57 -22.17 -27.70
C ALA A 25 -1.00 -23.08 -28.80
N ASN A 26 -1.48 -24.33 -28.94
CA ASN A 26 -1.03 -25.27 -29.97
C ASN A 26 -1.68 -25.04 -31.33
N ARG A 27 -2.82 -24.35 -31.44
CA ARG A 27 -3.55 -24.15 -32.70
C ARG A 27 -2.92 -23.13 -33.61
N ASN A 28 -2.01 -22.26 -33.14
CA ASN A 28 -1.43 -21.15 -33.91
C ASN A 28 0.11 -21.07 -33.83
N ILE A 29 0.80 -22.21 -33.75
CA ILE A 29 2.26 -22.19 -33.88
C ILE A 29 2.60 -22.10 -35.39
N GLU A 30 2.46 -20.90 -35.97
CA GLU A 30 3.28 -20.53 -37.12
C GLU A 30 4.74 -20.73 -36.68
N ARG A 31 5.54 -21.41 -37.51
CA ARG A 31 6.97 -21.62 -37.21
C ARG A 31 7.63 -20.26 -37.06
N VAL A 32 7.74 -19.81 -35.80
CA VAL A 32 8.43 -18.56 -35.48
C VAL A 32 9.88 -18.73 -35.91
N ASP A 33 10.32 -17.88 -36.81
CA ASP A 33 11.72 -17.84 -37.26
C ASP A 33 12.60 -17.49 -36.06
N ILE A 34 13.29 -18.50 -35.49
CA ILE A 34 14.11 -18.40 -34.28
C ILE A 34 15.18 -17.31 -34.43
N SER A 35 15.60 -16.97 -35.67
CA SER A 35 16.57 -15.91 -35.93
C SER A 35 16.01 -14.50 -35.59
N LYS A 36 14.70 -14.34 -35.60
CA LYS A 36 13.99 -13.08 -35.27
C LYS A 36 13.58 -12.95 -33.80
N ILE A 37 13.79 -13.97 -32.98
CA ILE A 37 13.49 -13.90 -31.57
C ILE A 37 14.50 -12.94 -30.93
N PRO A 38 14.03 -11.90 -30.17
CA PRO A 38 14.93 -11.01 -29.45
C PRO A 38 15.80 -11.80 -28.50
N LYS A 39 17.12 -11.61 -28.58
CA LYS A 39 18.05 -12.21 -27.62
C LYS A 39 17.83 -11.55 -26.25
N CYS A 40 17.88 -12.35 -25.19
CA CYS A 40 17.87 -11.84 -23.83
C CYS A 40 19.06 -10.88 -23.63
N GLY A 41 18.77 -9.68 -23.11
CA GLY A 41 19.81 -8.76 -22.68
C GLY A 41 20.44 -9.18 -21.34
N GLU A 42 21.36 -8.38 -20.85
CA GLU A 42 21.95 -8.59 -19.52
C GLU A 42 20.91 -8.43 -18.40
N ILE A 43 21.03 -9.26 -17.36
CA ILE A 43 20.18 -9.16 -16.16
C ILE A 43 20.60 -7.91 -15.38
N TYR A 44 19.63 -7.02 -15.11
CA TYR A 44 19.86 -5.83 -14.31
C TYR A 44 18.85 -5.72 -13.16
N ILE A 45 19.24 -5.06 -12.08
CA ILE A 45 18.37 -4.80 -10.94
C ILE A 45 17.52 -3.56 -11.26
N SER A 46 16.24 -3.74 -11.56
CA SER A 46 15.30 -2.65 -11.86
C SER A 46 14.79 -1.92 -10.61
N THR A 47 14.69 -2.63 -9.48
CA THR A 47 14.10 -2.10 -8.24
C THR A 47 14.77 -2.72 -7.03
N LYS A 48 15.06 -1.88 -6.02
CA LYS A 48 15.52 -2.32 -4.69
C LYS A 48 14.51 -1.90 -3.64
N THR A 49 14.31 -2.74 -2.63
CA THR A 49 13.53 -2.40 -1.43
C THR A 49 14.48 -2.36 -0.24
N LYS A 50 14.52 -1.24 0.46
CA LYS A 50 15.27 -1.13 1.72
C LYS A 50 14.35 -1.48 2.88
N ILE A 51 14.88 -2.24 3.84
CA ILE A 51 14.20 -2.59 5.08
C ILE A 51 15.02 -2.02 6.23
N VAL A 52 14.36 -1.30 7.13
CA VAL A 52 14.97 -0.72 8.32
C VAL A 52 14.15 -1.18 9.52
N TYR A 53 14.80 -1.48 10.63
CA TYR A 53 14.15 -1.81 11.89
C TYR A 53 14.43 -0.70 12.89
N LEU A 54 13.35 -0.14 13.43
CA LEU A 54 13.39 0.74 14.59
C LEU A 54 13.09 -0.16 15.79
N ASN A 55 13.92 -0.15 16.80
CA ASN A 55 13.75 -1.02 17.99
C ASN A 55 12.59 -0.57 18.89
N VAL A 56 11.48 -0.15 18.30
CA VAL A 56 10.29 0.39 18.97
C VAL A 56 9.03 -0.16 18.28
N GLU A 57 8.06 -0.58 19.07
CA GLU A 57 6.73 -0.92 18.58
C GLU A 57 5.86 0.34 18.48
N PHE A 58 4.98 0.38 17.50
CA PHE A 58 4.11 1.53 17.23
C PHE A 58 2.63 1.17 17.34
N ASP A 59 1.86 2.04 17.99
CA ASP A 59 0.44 2.13 17.68
C ASP A 59 0.26 2.87 16.36
N ILE A 60 0.09 2.10 15.28
CA ILE A 60 -0.02 2.64 13.92
C ILE A 60 -1.23 3.57 13.72
N TYR A 61 -2.29 3.39 14.51
CA TYR A 61 -3.48 4.22 14.40
C TYR A 61 -3.29 5.56 15.10
N ASP A 62 -2.69 5.56 16.28
CA ASP A 62 -2.38 6.79 17.01
C ASP A 62 -1.39 7.65 16.22
N ILE A 63 -0.31 7.05 15.74
CA ILE A 63 0.71 7.75 14.94
C ILE A 63 0.12 8.26 13.62
N PHE A 64 -0.70 7.46 12.94
CA PHE A 64 -1.32 7.87 11.68
C PHE A 64 -2.04 9.21 11.80
N TRP A 65 -2.79 9.42 12.87
CA TRP A 65 -3.51 10.67 13.08
C TRP A 65 -2.60 11.84 13.46
N LYS A 66 -1.51 11.60 14.18
CA LYS A 66 -0.55 12.62 14.64
C LYS A 66 0.40 13.11 13.54
N VAL A 67 0.69 12.29 12.53
CA VAL A 67 1.60 12.66 11.44
C VAL A 67 1.02 13.81 10.63
N PRO A 68 1.71 14.97 10.55
CA PRO A 68 1.26 16.11 9.76
C PRO A 68 1.42 15.86 8.27
N ILE A 69 0.54 16.49 7.46
CA ILE A 69 0.61 16.47 6.01
C ILE A 69 1.04 17.84 5.50
N THR A 70 2.00 17.82 4.57
CA THR A 70 2.39 18.99 3.79
C THR A 70 1.50 19.09 2.57
N ASP A 71 0.89 20.25 2.33
CA ASP A 71 0.05 20.48 1.16
C ASP A 71 0.82 20.26 -0.14
N TYR A 72 0.16 19.66 -1.12
CA TYR A 72 0.82 19.27 -2.36
C TYR A 72 1.28 20.46 -3.22
N ASP A 73 0.53 21.55 -3.20
CA ASP A 73 0.79 22.82 -3.90
C ASP A 73 2.01 23.57 -3.35
N LYS A 74 2.33 23.39 -2.07
CA LYS A 74 3.55 23.94 -1.49
C LYS A 74 4.78 23.22 -2.05
N GLN A 75 5.66 23.95 -2.72
CA GLN A 75 6.94 23.42 -3.22
C GLN A 75 7.93 23.21 -2.07
N SER A 76 7.57 22.34 -1.12
CA SER A 76 8.38 22.03 0.06
C SER A 76 8.49 20.51 0.23
N GLU A 77 9.55 20.12 0.92
CA GLU A 77 9.73 18.72 1.35
C GLU A 77 8.82 18.40 2.53
N GLY A 78 8.40 17.14 2.65
CA GLY A 78 7.58 16.69 3.75
C GLY A 78 6.78 15.43 3.43
N ILE A 79 5.87 15.08 4.31
CA ILE A 79 4.92 13.98 4.09
C ILE A 79 3.70 14.56 3.37
N ILE A 80 3.50 14.18 2.12
CA ILE A 80 2.42 14.72 1.27
C ILE A 80 1.18 13.83 1.25
N LYS A 81 1.31 12.56 1.69
CA LYS A 81 0.19 11.63 1.75
C LYS A 81 0.41 10.56 2.80
N LYS A 82 -0.65 10.19 3.51
CA LYS A 82 -0.69 9.05 4.42
C LYS A 82 -1.89 8.16 4.14
N GLN A 83 -1.74 6.85 4.29
CA GLN A 83 -2.81 5.87 4.02
C GLN A 83 -2.80 4.77 5.06
N VAL A 84 -3.99 4.38 5.53
CA VAL A 84 -4.16 3.28 6.48
C VAL A 84 -5.42 2.49 6.18
N LYS A 85 -5.46 1.23 6.63
CA LYS A 85 -6.66 0.40 6.65
C LYS A 85 -7.08 0.18 8.10
N ILE A 86 -8.27 0.61 8.43
CA ILE A 86 -8.83 0.52 9.78
C ILE A 86 -10.02 -0.45 9.79
N SER A 87 -10.07 -1.29 10.82
CA SER A 87 -11.22 -2.14 11.12
C SER A 87 -11.86 -1.65 12.41
N SER A 88 -13.07 -1.12 12.33
CA SER A 88 -13.87 -0.69 13.48
C SER A 88 -14.88 -1.79 13.84
N LEU A 89 -15.00 -2.07 15.13
CA LEU A 89 -15.88 -3.11 15.69
C LEU A 89 -17.17 -2.52 16.27
N ASP A 90 -17.27 -1.21 16.36
CA ASP A 90 -18.46 -0.49 16.82
C ASP A 90 -18.73 0.77 15.99
N ARG A 91 -19.94 1.32 16.13
CA ARG A 91 -20.39 2.50 15.39
C ARG A 91 -19.79 3.80 15.92
N GLU A 92 -19.37 3.83 17.18
CA GLU A 92 -18.78 5.04 17.79
C GLU A 92 -17.38 5.28 17.23
N GLN A 93 -16.56 4.24 17.07
CA GLN A 93 -15.26 4.34 16.39
C GLN A 93 -15.41 4.86 14.96
N VAL A 94 -16.46 4.44 14.26
CA VAL A 94 -16.74 4.91 12.90
C VAL A 94 -17.04 6.41 12.89
N LYS A 95 -17.87 6.91 13.81
CA LYS A 95 -18.19 8.34 13.94
C LYS A 95 -16.95 9.18 14.27
N LEU A 96 -16.13 8.72 15.22
CA LEU A 96 -14.88 9.41 15.58
C LEU A 96 -13.91 9.53 14.39
N ILE A 97 -13.86 8.51 13.53
CA ILE A 97 -13.07 8.55 12.31
C ILE A 97 -13.65 9.59 11.35
N ASP A 98 -14.96 9.62 11.16
CA ASP A 98 -15.62 10.57 10.25
C ASP A 98 -15.39 12.02 10.72
N GLU A 99 -15.54 12.31 12.02
CA GLU A 99 -15.27 13.62 12.61
C GLU A 99 -13.80 14.08 12.44
N ARG A 100 -12.85 13.13 12.46
CA ARG A 100 -11.44 13.45 12.19
C ARG A 100 -11.20 13.73 10.70
N LEU A 101 -11.86 12.98 9.82
CA LEU A 101 -11.73 13.16 8.38
C LEU A 101 -12.33 14.48 7.89
N GLU A 102 -13.41 14.97 8.51
CA GLU A 102 -14.01 16.27 8.20
C GLU A 102 -13.03 17.44 8.39
N LYS A 103 -12.04 17.30 9.23
CA LYS A 103 -11.01 18.32 9.48
C LYS A 103 -9.87 18.31 8.46
N GLU A 104 -9.79 17.28 7.63
CA GLU A 104 -8.72 17.11 6.65
C GLU A 104 -9.15 17.60 5.26
N THR A 105 -8.36 18.48 4.66
CA THR A 105 -8.70 19.13 3.39
C THR A 105 -8.78 18.17 2.21
N TYR A 106 -7.84 17.24 2.11
CA TYR A 106 -7.76 16.25 1.04
C TYR A 106 -7.80 14.85 1.62
N ASN A 107 -8.99 14.30 1.70
CA ASN A 107 -9.14 12.92 2.17
C ASN A 107 -9.99 12.08 1.23
N THR A 108 -9.74 10.78 1.22
CA THR A 108 -10.60 9.78 0.59
C THR A 108 -10.79 8.63 1.56
N CYS A 109 -12.05 8.27 1.78
CA CYS A 109 -12.42 7.15 2.62
C CYS A 109 -13.17 6.13 1.77
N LYS A 110 -12.62 4.91 1.69
CA LYS A 110 -13.25 3.83 0.97
C LYS A 110 -13.64 2.69 1.88
N ILE A 111 -14.91 2.34 1.86
CA ILE A 111 -15.44 1.18 2.56
C ILE A 111 -15.02 -0.08 1.78
N ILE A 112 -14.31 -0.99 2.45
CA ILE A 112 -13.88 -2.28 1.91
C ILE A 112 -14.90 -3.36 2.27
N ASN A 113 -15.37 -3.35 3.53
CA ASN A 113 -16.36 -4.29 4.02
C ASN A 113 -17.20 -3.63 5.10
N HIS A 114 -18.49 -3.94 5.14
CA HIS A 114 -19.41 -3.52 6.17
C HIS A 114 -20.34 -4.67 6.53
N ILE A 115 -20.35 -5.04 7.81
CA ILE A 115 -21.23 -6.03 8.40
C ILE A 115 -22.01 -5.34 9.51
N ASP A 116 -23.32 -5.35 9.43
CA ASP A 116 -24.22 -4.91 10.49
C ASP A 116 -25.33 -5.96 10.63
N ASN A 117 -25.07 -6.98 11.44
CA ASN A 117 -25.99 -8.10 11.67
C ASN A 117 -26.06 -8.42 13.16
N PRO A 118 -27.03 -7.84 13.90
CA PRO A 118 -27.16 -8.03 15.34
C PRO A 118 -27.31 -9.51 15.76
N ASN A 119 -27.87 -10.34 14.90
CA ASN A 119 -28.13 -11.76 15.15
C ASN A 119 -27.02 -12.67 14.62
N GLY A 120 -26.02 -12.13 13.95
CA GLY A 120 -24.91 -12.88 13.38
C GLY A 120 -23.80 -13.16 14.39
N ARG A 121 -22.88 -14.07 14.01
CA ARG A 121 -21.63 -14.33 14.78
C ARG A 121 -20.78 -13.07 14.91
N ILE A 122 -20.70 -12.25 13.86
CA ILE A 122 -20.09 -10.93 13.87
C ILE A 122 -21.22 -9.91 13.81
N LYS A 123 -21.46 -9.22 14.94
CA LYS A 123 -22.55 -8.26 15.07
C LYS A 123 -22.31 -7.00 14.26
N TYR A 124 -21.10 -6.49 14.32
CA TYR A 124 -20.68 -5.28 13.62
C TYR A 124 -19.21 -5.38 13.19
N LYS A 125 -18.92 -4.99 11.96
CA LYS A 125 -17.56 -4.84 11.46
C LYS A 125 -17.55 -3.84 10.32
N HIS A 126 -16.73 -2.80 10.43
CA HIS A 126 -16.60 -1.78 9.40
C HIS A 126 -15.13 -1.60 9.02
N ILE A 127 -14.78 -1.97 7.79
CA ILE A 127 -13.40 -1.91 7.28
C ILE A 127 -13.31 -0.80 6.26
N ARG A 128 -12.40 0.15 6.51
CA ARG A 128 -12.15 1.29 5.63
C ARG A 128 -10.68 1.38 5.24
N LYS A 129 -10.45 1.86 4.03
CA LYS A 129 -9.15 2.40 3.62
C LYS A 129 -9.26 3.91 3.59
N ILE A 130 -8.43 4.57 4.39
CA ILE A 130 -8.36 6.01 4.53
C ILE A 130 -7.09 6.49 3.86
N SER A 131 -7.20 7.57 3.08
CA SER A 131 -6.05 8.28 2.50
C SER A 131 -6.22 9.76 2.77
N ILE A 132 -5.20 10.40 3.30
CA ILE A 132 -5.14 11.84 3.58
C ILE A 132 -3.95 12.41 2.82
N GLY A 133 -4.17 13.53 2.11
CA GLY A 133 -3.20 14.15 1.23
C GLY A 133 -3.20 13.58 -0.19
N ILE A 134 -2.39 14.21 -1.06
CA ILE A 134 -2.32 13.95 -2.50
C ILE A 134 -0.89 13.64 -2.90
N CYS A 135 -0.70 12.73 -3.86
CA CYS A 135 0.60 12.46 -4.48
C CYS A 135 0.49 12.51 -6.01
N LYS A 136 1.61 12.56 -6.70
CA LYS A 136 1.68 12.64 -8.17
C LYS A 136 0.82 11.57 -8.87
N LYS A 137 0.78 10.37 -8.31
CA LYS A 137 -0.03 9.27 -8.87
C LYS A 137 -1.53 9.54 -8.85
N ASP A 138 -2.01 10.27 -7.86
CA ASP A 138 -3.44 10.61 -7.76
C ASP A 138 -3.85 11.60 -8.84
N LEU A 139 -2.93 12.47 -9.24
CA LEU A 139 -3.17 13.49 -10.27
C LEU A 139 -3.02 12.95 -11.69
N MET A 140 -2.13 11.98 -11.89
CA MET A 140 -1.79 11.50 -13.24
C MET A 140 -2.55 10.24 -13.68
N PHE A 141 -3.03 9.42 -12.73
CA PHE A 141 -3.59 8.11 -13.04
C PHE A 141 -4.89 7.83 -12.29
N SER A 142 -6.00 7.85 -12.99
CA SER A 142 -7.24 7.25 -12.51
C SER A 142 -7.17 5.72 -12.69
N ARG A 143 -6.64 5.01 -11.68
CA ARG A 143 -6.65 3.54 -11.72
C ARG A 143 -7.97 3.00 -11.22
N THR A 144 -8.61 2.18 -12.03
CA THR A 144 -9.81 1.42 -11.64
C THR A 144 -9.48 0.26 -10.70
N LYS A 145 -8.31 -0.39 -10.88
CA LYS A 145 -7.89 -1.53 -10.07
C LYS A 145 -7.42 -1.09 -8.67
N GLN A 146 -8.12 -1.59 -7.68
CA GLN A 146 -7.86 -1.25 -6.28
C GLN A 146 -6.79 -2.18 -5.70
N LYS A 147 -5.78 -1.57 -5.06
CA LYS A 147 -4.80 -2.33 -4.28
C LYS A 147 -5.33 -2.54 -2.86
N SER A 148 -5.25 -3.78 -2.38
CA SER A 148 -5.45 -4.10 -0.96
C SER A 148 -4.43 -3.35 -0.09
N ALA A 149 -4.80 -3.10 1.17
CA ALA A 149 -3.92 -2.55 2.19
C ALA A 149 -3.84 -3.53 3.36
N PHE A 150 -2.70 -3.59 4.04
CA PHE A 150 -2.51 -4.42 5.23
C PHE A 150 -3.07 -3.72 6.48
N TYR A 151 -3.44 -4.50 7.50
CA TYR A 151 -3.93 -3.96 8.78
C TYR A 151 -2.82 -3.58 9.75
N ASN A 152 -1.65 -4.16 9.60
CA ASN A 152 -0.52 -4.02 10.50
C ASN A 152 0.49 -2.96 10.03
N CYS A 153 0.13 -2.13 9.08
CA CYS A 153 0.97 -1.02 8.62
C CYS A 153 0.14 0.14 8.07
N PHE A 154 0.74 1.31 8.10
CA PHE A 154 0.29 2.45 7.31
C PHE A 154 1.38 2.88 6.33
N VAL A 155 1.00 3.64 5.31
CA VAL A 155 1.90 4.07 4.26
C VAL A 155 2.03 5.58 4.30
N LEU A 156 3.27 6.07 4.30
CA LEU A 156 3.61 7.47 4.13
C LEU A 156 4.18 7.69 2.73
N THR A 157 3.85 8.82 2.12
CA THR A 157 4.53 9.29 0.91
C THR A 157 5.29 10.55 1.24
N PHE A 158 6.61 10.44 1.23
CA PHE A 158 7.53 11.56 1.42
C PHE A 158 7.81 12.23 0.09
N ARG A 159 7.82 13.56 0.07
CA ARG A 159 8.42 14.36 -0.98
C ARG A 159 9.75 14.87 -0.49
N ILE A 160 10.83 14.49 -1.18
CA ILE A 160 12.19 14.89 -0.87
C ILE A 160 12.81 15.62 -2.05
N LEU A 161 13.70 16.58 -1.78
CA LEU A 161 14.52 17.21 -2.79
C LEU A 161 15.81 16.39 -2.97
N TYR A 162 16.02 15.87 -4.17
CA TYR A 162 17.21 15.10 -4.51
C TYR A 162 17.71 15.49 -5.91
N ASN A 163 18.97 15.94 -6.02
CA ASN A 163 19.57 16.45 -7.25
C ASN A 163 18.69 17.51 -7.92
N ASN A 164 18.27 18.52 -7.16
CA ASN A 164 17.41 19.64 -7.58
C ASN A 164 16.03 19.22 -8.14
N ASN A 165 15.60 18.00 -7.90
CA ASN A 165 14.29 17.50 -8.31
C ASN A 165 13.52 16.92 -7.13
N PHE A 166 12.22 17.18 -7.06
CA PHE A 166 11.36 16.55 -6.10
C PHE A 166 11.09 15.08 -6.48
N LYS A 167 11.33 14.20 -5.53
CA LYS A 167 11.01 12.76 -5.65
C LYS A 167 10.04 12.34 -4.58
N GLU A 168 9.11 11.47 -4.95
CA GLU A 168 8.14 10.87 -4.03
C GLU A 168 8.58 9.46 -3.66
N ILE A 169 8.70 9.21 -2.36
CA ILE A 169 9.14 7.94 -1.81
C ILE A 169 8.07 7.40 -0.87
N HIS A 170 7.68 6.15 -1.10
CA HIS A 170 6.72 5.46 -0.26
C HIS A 170 7.43 4.72 0.87
N VAL A 171 6.96 4.92 2.11
CA VAL A 171 7.45 4.23 3.30
C VAL A 171 6.28 3.50 3.95
N LYS A 172 6.36 2.18 4.04
CA LYS A 172 5.42 1.39 4.84
C LYS A 172 5.96 1.30 6.26
N VAL A 173 5.16 1.70 7.21
CA VAL A 173 5.49 1.68 8.64
C VAL A 173 4.66 0.58 9.31
N PHE A 174 5.32 -0.44 9.81
CA PHE A 174 4.67 -1.55 10.49
C PHE A 174 4.63 -1.32 12.00
N ASN A 175 3.63 -1.91 12.65
CA ASN A 175 3.47 -1.84 14.11
C ASN A 175 4.69 -2.40 14.89
N THR A 176 5.46 -3.30 14.28
CA THR A 176 6.68 -3.89 14.85
C THR A 176 7.92 -2.99 14.74
N GLY A 177 7.77 -1.74 14.30
CA GLY A 177 8.91 -0.84 14.04
C GLY A 177 9.66 -1.12 12.74
N LYS A 178 9.22 -2.09 11.93
CA LYS A 178 9.78 -2.33 10.61
C LYS A 178 9.35 -1.23 9.65
N LEU A 179 10.31 -0.67 8.90
CA LEU A 179 10.07 0.20 7.76
C LEU A 179 10.41 -0.54 6.46
N GLU A 180 9.55 -0.46 5.47
CA GLU A 180 9.77 -1.01 4.15
C GLU A 180 9.67 0.11 3.11
N ILE A 181 10.77 0.36 2.40
CA ILE A 181 10.92 1.49 1.49
C ILE A 181 11.27 0.96 0.10
N PRO A 182 10.27 0.75 -0.76
CA PRO A 182 10.49 0.26 -2.11
C PRO A 182 10.98 1.37 -3.06
N GLY A 183 11.77 1.00 -4.06
CA GLY A 183 12.17 1.88 -5.15
C GLY A 183 13.32 2.82 -4.84
N LEU A 184 14.05 2.62 -3.73
CA LEU A 184 15.26 3.39 -3.44
C LEU A 184 16.43 2.92 -4.27
N GLN A 185 16.99 3.83 -5.05
CA GLN A 185 18.12 3.55 -5.95
C GLN A 185 19.47 3.61 -5.23
N ASN A 186 19.62 4.52 -4.25
CA ASN A 186 20.86 4.70 -3.51
C ASN A 186 20.62 4.93 -2.00
N ASP A 187 21.70 4.87 -1.23
CA ASP A 187 21.68 4.95 0.23
C ASP A 187 21.57 6.39 0.74
N ASP A 188 21.96 7.38 -0.06
CA ASP A 188 21.82 8.81 0.33
C ASP A 188 20.34 9.20 0.40
N MET A 189 19.51 8.70 -0.52
CA MET A 189 18.07 8.90 -0.45
C MET A 189 17.47 8.22 0.79
N LEU A 190 18.00 7.07 1.20
CA LEU A 190 17.58 6.41 2.43
C LEU A 190 17.86 7.28 3.65
N LYS A 191 19.07 7.84 3.76
CA LYS A 191 19.45 8.75 4.88
C LYS A 191 18.50 9.93 4.96
N ILE A 192 18.26 10.63 3.83
CA ILE A 192 17.34 11.77 3.78
C ILE A 192 15.93 11.39 4.27
N VAL A 193 15.41 10.24 3.81
CA VAL A 193 14.09 9.77 4.23
C VAL A 193 14.03 9.46 5.72
N LEU A 194 15.05 8.78 6.27
CA LEU A 194 15.12 8.45 7.69
C LEU A 194 15.27 9.70 8.58
N GLU A 195 16.08 10.67 8.19
CA GLU A 195 16.20 11.95 8.89
C GLU A 195 14.87 12.71 8.93
N LYS A 196 14.15 12.73 7.80
CA LYS A 196 12.83 13.35 7.75
C LYS A 196 11.79 12.56 8.53
N PHE A 197 11.88 11.24 8.52
CA PHE A 197 11.03 10.37 9.33
C PHE A 197 11.22 10.68 10.81
N ALA A 198 12.45 10.80 11.30
CA ALA A 198 12.75 11.13 12.69
C ALA A 198 12.29 12.55 13.10
N LYS A 199 12.40 13.54 12.20
CA LYS A 199 12.01 14.94 12.46
C LYS A 199 10.50 15.17 12.51
N ASN A 200 9.69 14.31 11.93
CA ASN A 200 8.23 14.47 11.86
C ASN A 200 7.47 13.90 13.07
N ASN A 201 8.05 13.98 14.28
CA ASN A 201 7.40 13.60 15.56
C ASN A 201 6.84 12.18 15.59
N LEU A 202 7.50 11.25 14.95
CA LEU A 202 7.39 9.87 15.34
C LEU A 202 8.02 9.76 16.71
N PRO A 203 7.43 9.02 17.68
CA PRO A 203 7.75 9.14 19.08
C PRO A 203 9.26 9.16 19.31
N GLU A 204 9.72 10.16 20.05
CA GLU A 204 11.10 10.21 20.51
C GLU A 204 11.43 8.85 21.10
N VAL A 205 12.48 8.25 20.58
CA VAL A 205 13.11 7.09 21.21
C VAL A 205 13.61 7.61 22.55
N SER A 206 12.81 7.41 23.58
CA SER A 206 13.27 7.64 24.96
C SER A 206 14.43 6.69 25.19
N ASN A 207 15.61 7.29 25.34
CA ASN A 207 16.83 6.60 25.75
C ASN A 207 16.63 5.87 27.07
#